data_4a27e69ae1304d07eb84e3f91c8e0f8d
#
_entry.id   4a27e69ae1304d07eb84e3f91c8e0f8d
#
_cell.length_a   1.000
_cell.length_b   1.000
_cell.length_c   1.000
_cell.angle_alpha   90.00
_cell.angle_beta   90.00
_cell.angle_gamma   90.00
#
_symmetry.space_group_name_H-M   'P 1'
#
loop_
_entity.id
_entity.type
_entity.pdbx_description
1 polymer ?
#
loop_
_entity_poly.entity_id
_entity_poly.type
_entity_poly.pdbx_seq_one_letter_code
_entity_poly.pdbx_strand_id
1 'polypeptide(L)'
;MFLTANNQLKKKRLAIGGVIVAILVVLGFAGLDRFLYPIINNPECNPWFIDGGLGCRFAFVLGKVFQAKVWLVLTGVLSLVVLIKKIIKSGIKYRSTKNHFNLVVVARDCLSKIRTNYAFLIFSSVFVASVTTGVLKILIGRPRPILFSEGFHPFLVEWAFNSMPSGHATATFAGLVMLGMLAPRWKPLTWTIAIIVGISRIYIGAHWPTDVIVGAFIGMVAADLIKHWAFTRK
;
A
#
# COMPACT_ATOMS: atom_id res chain seq x y z
N MET A 1 9.73 1.63 10.56
CA MET A 1 9.72 3.07 10.43
C MET A 1 9.13 3.72 11.69
N PHE A 2 7.88 3.42 12.03
CA PHE A 2 7.25 3.83 13.28
C PHE A 2 7.25 2.72 14.33
N LEU A 3 8.06 1.67 14.15
CA LEU A 3 8.24 0.57 15.10
C LEU A 3 9.61 0.63 15.78
N THR A 4 9.65 0.13 17.03
CA THR A 4 10.90 -0.20 17.74
C THR A 4 11.47 -1.54 17.26
N ALA A 5 12.66 -1.93 17.73
CA ALA A 5 13.22 -3.27 17.50
C ALA A 5 12.24 -4.38 17.97
N ASN A 6 11.49 -4.14 19.05
CA ASN A 6 10.50 -5.07 19.61
C ASN A 6 9.10 -4.91 18.99
N ASN A 7 8.98 -4.34 17.80
CA ASN A 7 7.73 -4.09 17.07
C ASN A 7 6.70 -3.21 17.81
N GLN A 8 7.09 -2.43 18.81
CA GLN A 8 6.21 -1.47 19.49
C GLN A 8 6.08 -0.18 18.69
N LEU A 9 4.87 0.38 18.60
CA LEU A 9 4.62 1.63 17.89
C LEU A 9 5.29 2.83 18.55
N LYS A 10 6.08 3.57 17.81
CA LYS A 10 6.67 4.86 18.20
C LYS A 10 5.64 5.97 17.96
N LYS A 11 4.64 6.09 18.84
CA LYS A 11 3.52 7.03 18.69
C LYS A 11 3.99 8.46 18.38
N LYS A 12 5.05 8.95 19.05
CA LYS A 12 5.61 10.28 18.79
C LYS A 12 6.11 10.45 17.34
N ARG A 13 6.81 9.44 16.80
CA ARG A 13 7.30 9.48 15.40
C ARG A 13 6.14 9.41 14.40
N LEU A 14 5.12 8.62 14.70
CA LEU A 14 3.92 8.53 13.87
C LEU A 14 3.18 9.87 13.84
N ALA A 15 3.01 10.52 15.00
CA ALA A 15 2.39 11.84 15.10
C ALA A 15 3.19 12.90 14.34
N ILE A 16 4.51 12.95 14.51
CA ILE A 16 5.39 13.87 13.77
C ILE A 16 5.25 13.63 12.25
N GLY A 17 5.27 12.37 11.81
CA GLY A 17 5.07 12.02 10.39
C GLY A 17 3.71 12.49 9.87
N GLY A 18 2.66 12.31 10.64
CA GLY A 18 1.32 12.81 10.32
C GLY A 18 1.26 14.34 10.19
N VAL A 19 1.88 15.07 11.13
CA VAL A 19 1.96 16.54 11.08
C VAL A 19 2.74 17.00 9.83
N ILE A 20 3.88 16.39 9.53
CA ILE A 20 4.66 16.72 8.33
C ILE A 20 3.81 16.52 7.07
N VAL A 21 3.11 15.37 6.94
CA VAL A 21 2.25 15.11 5.80
C VAL A 21 1.10 16.12 5.72
N ALA A 22 0.48 16.46 6.84
CA ALA A 22 -0.57 17.49 6.88
C ALA A 22 -0.07 18.85 6.39
N ILE A 23 1.13 19.28 6.84
CA ILE A 23 1.76 20.53 6.36
C ILE A 23 2.01 20.46 4.85
N LEU A 24 2.55 19.35 4.35
CA LEU A 24 2.80 19.17 2.91
C LEU A 24 1.52 19.21 2.09
N VAL A 25 0.41 18.68 2.62
CA VAL A 25 -0.91 18.74 1.97
C VAL A 25 -1.41 20.19 1.91
N VAL A 26 -1.30 20.95 3.00
CA VAL A 26 -1.69 22.37 3.01
C VAL A 26 -0.85 23.16 2.01
N LEU A 27 0.47 22.97 2.00
CA LEU A 27 1.37 23.61 1.04
C LEU A 27 1.06 23.20 -0.40
N GLY A 28 0.71 21.92 -0.63
CA GLY A 28 0.30 21.40 -1.92
C GLY A 28 -0.93 22.14 -2.46
N PHE A 29 -1.95 22.28 -1.63
CA PHE A 29 -3.18 23.01 -2.00
C PHE A 29 -2.95 24.52 -2.13
N ALA A 30 -2.00 25.08 -1.38
CA ALA A 30 -1.59 26.49 -1.50
C ALA A 30 -0.78 26.80 -2.78
N GLY A 31 -0.46 25.78 -3.61
CA GLY A 31 0.21 25.98 -4.90
C GLY A 31 1.46 25.15 -5.14
N LEU A 32 2.03 24.50 -4.10
CA LEU A 32 3.24 23.68 -4.26
C LEU A 32 3.02 22.53 -5.26
N ASP A 33 1.84 21.91 -5.31
CA ASP A 33 1.53 20.88 -6.28
C ASP A 33 1.55 21.41 -7.72
N ARG A 34 0.97 22.60 -7.95
CA ARG A 34 0.98 23.27 -9.25
C ARG A 34 2.37 23.69 -9.71
N PHE A 35 3.25 24.00 -8.74
CA PHE A 35 4.65 24.33 -9.02
C PHE A 35 5.48 23.08 -9.33
N LEU A 36 5.34 22.00 -8.55
CA LEU A 36 6.15 20.79 -8.71
C LEU A 36 5.67 19.86 -9.85
N TYR A 37 4.36 19.87 -10.12
CA TYR A 37 3.79 18.99 -11.12
C TYR A 37 4.42 19.13 -12.50
N PRO A 38 4.52 20.33 -13.13
CA PRO A 38 5.10 20.48 -14.46
C PRO A 38 6.60 20.16 -14.52
N ILE A 39 7.31 20.18 -13.40
CA ILE A 39 8.74 19.80 -13.33
C ILE A 39 8.91 18.28 -13.47
N ILE A 40 7.94 17.50 -12.99
CA ILE A 40 8.01 16.03 -12.95
C ILE A 40 7.22 15.39 -14.09
N ASN A 41 6.12 16.03 -14.49
CA ASN A 41 5.21 15.48 -15.51
C ASN A 41 5.84 15.54 -16.89
N ASN A 42 5.68 14.46 -17.65
CA ASN A 42 5.92 14.47 -19.09
C ASN A 42 4.57 14.59 -19.84
N PRO A 43 4.31 15.70 -20.51
CA PRO A 43 3.04 15.95 -21.19
C PRO A 43 2.76 14.99 -22.38
N GLU A 44 3.80 14.33 -22.89
CA GLU A 44 3.66 13.31 -23.94
C GLU A 44 3.08 11.98 -23.41
N CYS A 45 3.08 11.79 -22.09
CA CYS A 45 2.58 10.56 -21.49
C CYS A 45 1.07 10.61 -21.31
N ASN A 46 0.41 9.49 -21.62
CA ASN A 46 -0.99 9.29 -21.31
C ASN A 46 -1.14 8.31 -20.13
N PRO A 47 -1.85 8.67 -19.05
CA PRO A 47 -2.05 7.77 -17.91
C PRO A 47 -2.95 6.56 -18.22
N TRP A 48 -3.62 6.54 -19.38
CA TRP A 48 -4.57 5.51 -19.80
C TRP A 48 -3.99 4.52 -20.79
N PHE A 49 -3.12 4.98 -21.67
CA PHE A 49 -2.60 4.21 -22.79
C PHE A 49 -1.09 4.08 -22.71
N ILE A 50 -0.57 3.01 -23.29
CA ILE A 50 0.85 2.74 -23.37
C ILE A 50 1.49 3.52 -24.55
N ASP A 51 1.24 4.83 -24.59
CA ASP A 51 1.74 5.73 -25.61
C ASP A 51 2.99 6.49 -25.16
N GLY A 52 3.60 7.21 -26.08
CA GLY A 52 4.78 8.02 -25.84
C GLY A 52 6.10 7.25 -25.82
N GLY A 53 7.18 7.95 -25.45
CA GLY A 53 8.53 7.41 -25.41
C GLY A 53 8.75 6.31 -24.37
N LEU A 54 9.97 5.76 -24.32
CA LEU A 54 10.33 4.67 -23.40
C LEU A 54 10.00 4.96 -21.93
N GLY A 55 10.18 6.21 -21.47
CA GLY A 55 9.86 6.64 -20.11
C GLY A 55 8.37 6.51 -19.79
N CYS A 56 7.48 6.89 -20.72
CA CYS A 56 6.02 6.76 -20.59
C CYS A 56 5.60 5.31 -20.49
N ARG A 57 6.12 4.47 -21.40
CA ARG A 57 5.85 3.02 -21.41
C ARG A 57 6.32 2.35 -20.14
N PHE A 58 7.52 2.67 -19.66
CA PHE A 58 8.06 2.15 -18.41
C PHE A 58 7.19 2.55 -17.22
N ALA A 59 6.83 3.83 -17.09
CA ALA A 59 5.99 4.33 -16.02
C ALA A 59 4.58 3.71 -16.05
N PHE A 60 4.02 3.49 -17.23
CA PHE A 60 2.74 2.81 -17.42
C PHE A 60 2.81 1.35 -16.95
N VAL A 61 3.82 0.59 -17.38
CA VAL A 61 4.02 -0.82 -16.99
C VAL A 61 4.21 -0.92 -15.47
N LEU A 62 5.02 -0.05 -14.86
CA LEU A 62 5.16 0.00 -13.41
C LEU A 62 3.80 0.15 -12.72
N GLY A 63 2.92 1.01 -13.25
CA GLY A 63 1.58 1.14 -12.73
C GLY A 63 0.76 -0.13 -12.83
N LYS A 64 0.83 -0.86 -13.94
CA LYS A 64 0.10 -2.12 -14.10
C LYS A 64 0.61 -3.20 -13.15
N VAL A 65 1.93 -3.30 -12.95
CA VAL A 65 2.54 -4.30 -12.07
C VAL A 65 2.28 -4.00 -10.58
N PHE A 66 2.39 -2.74 -10.17
CA PHE A 66 2.32 -2.36 -8.76
C PHE A 66 0.94 -1.85 -8.30
N GLN A 67 -0.12 -2.10 -9.07
CA GLN A 67 -1.48 -1.76 -8.63
C GLN A 67 -2.00 -2.68 -7.51
N ALA A 68 -2.90 -2.17 -6.68
CA ALA A 68 -3.44 -2.88 -5.53
C ALA A 68 -4.00 -4.27 -5.86
N LYS A 69 -4.73 -4.40 -6.99
CA LYS A 69 -5.32 -5.69 -7.39
C LYS A 69 -4.27 -6.78 -7.64
N VAL A 70 -3.12 -6.44 -8.24
CA VAL A 70 -2.03 -7.41 -8.47
C VAL A 70 -1.44 -7.87 -7.13
N TRP A 71 -1.18 -6.94 -6.22
CA TRP A 71 -0.71 -7.26 -4.88
C TRP A 71 -1.69 -8.18 -4.13
N LEU A 72 -2.97 -7.83 -4.11
CA LEU A 72 -4.00 -8.58 -3.38
C LEU A 72 -4.20 -9.98 -3.96
N VAL A 73 -4.27 -10.12 -5.28
CA VAL A 73 -4.41 -11.43 -5.92
C VAL A 73 -3.19 -12.30 -5.64
N LEU A 74 -1.98 -11.80 -5.93
CA LEU A 74 -0.75 -12.57 -5.76
C LEU A 74 -0.53 -13.00 -4.30
N THR A 75 -0.59 -12.05 -3.37
CA THR A 75 -0.31 -12.35 -1.96
C THR A 75 -1.47 -13.06 -1.28
N GLY A 76 -2.71 -12.86 -1.73
CA GLY A 76 -3.90 -13.59 -1.30
C GLY A 76 -3.82 -15.07 -1.68
N VAL A 77 -3.52 -15.37 -2.94
CA VAL A 77 -3.32 -16.76 -3.41
C VAL A 77 -2.18 -17.44 -2.65
N LEU A 78 -1.03 -16.77 -2.50
CA LEU A 78 0.10 -17.31 -1.73
C LEU A 78 -0.28 -17.57 -0.26
N SER A 79 -1.05 -16.68 0.35
CA SER A 79 -1.54 -16.83 1.72
C SER A 79 -2.48 -18.03 1.84
N LEU A 80 -3.39 -18.21 0.89
CA LEU A 80 -4.32 -19.32 0.85
C LEU A 80 -3.59 -20.66 0.68
N VAL A 81 -2.62 -20.74 -0.23
CA VAL A 81 -1.79 -21.94 -0.42
C VAL A 81 -1.07 -22.32 0.88
N VAL A 82 -0.48 -21.34 1.57
CA VAL A 82 0.19 -21.58 2.86
C VAL A 82 -0.81 -22.05 3.92
N LEU A 83 -2.00 -21.45 3.97
CA LEU A 83 -3.05 -21.84 4.91
C LEU A 83 -3.49 -23.29 4.67
N ILE A 84 -3.79 -23.67 3.42
CA ILE A 84 -4.18 -25.03 3.03
C ILE A 84 -3.10 -26.04 3.42
N LYS A 85 -1.83 -25.78 3.07
CA LYS A 85 -0.71 -26.65 3.47
C LYS A 85 -0.62 -26.82 4.99
N LYS A 86 -0.86 -25.77 5.77
CA LYS A 86 -0.85 -25.84 7.25
C LYS A 86 -2.03 -26.63 7.79
N ILE A 87 -3.22 -26.46 7.24
CA ILE A 87 -4.42 -27.23 7.63
C ILE A 87 -4.19 -28.72 7.39
N ILE A 88 -3.72 -29.10 6.20
CA ILE A 88 -3.42 -30.49 5.85
C ILE A 88 -2.39 -31.07 6.83
N LYS A 89 -1.26 -30.37 7.05
CA LYS A 89 -0.20 -30.81 7.95
C LYS A 89 -0.69 -30.97 9.40
N SER A 90 -1.51 -30.05 9.87
CA SER A 90 -2.11 -30.11 11.21
C SER A 90 -3.10 -31.26 11.31
N GLY A 91 -3.98 -31.46 10.31
CA GLY A 91 -4.91 -32.58 10.26
C GLY A 91 -4.22 -33.95 10.30
N ILE A 92 -3.15 -34.13 9.52
CA ILE A 92 -2.32 -35.35 9.55
C ILE A 92 -1.72 -35.58 10.94
N LYS A 93 -1.14 -34.52 11.56
CA LYS A 93 -0.56 -34.58 12.90
C LYS A 93 -1.59 -35.03 13.96
N TYR A 94 -2.76 -34.43 13.99
CA TYR A 94 -3.81 -34.78 14.96
C TYR A 94 -4.36 -36.20 14.75
N ARG A 95 -4.48 -36.66 13.51
CA ARG A 95 -4.89 -38.04 13.20
C ARG A 95 -3.88 -39.09 13.70
N SER A 96 -2.58 -38.73 13.66
CA SER A 96 -1.50 -39.63 14.10
C SER A 96 -1.41 -39.76 15.62
N THR A 97 -1.86 -38.78 16.40
CA THR A 97 -1.70 -38.76 17.87
C THR A 97 -2.85 -39.38 18.64
N LYS A 98 -3.85 -40.05 17.97
CA LYS A 98 -5.07 -40.63 18.60
C LYS A 98 -5.87 -39.67 19.52
N ASN A 99 -5.54 -38.39 19.53
CA ASN A 99 -6.30 -37.37 20.27
C ASN A 99 -7.61 -37.06 19.52
N HIS A 100 -8.70 -36.84 20.26
CA HIS A 100 -9.97 -36.40 19.68
C HIS A 100 -9.72 -35.17 18.79
N PHE A 101 -10.14 -35.25 17.54
CA PHE A 101 -10.02 -34.14 16.58
C PHE A 101 -10.83 -32.95 17.08
N ASN A 102 -10.14 -31.92 17.55
CA ASN A 102 -10.76 -30.68 18.00
C ASN A 102 -10.51 -29.59 16.95
N LEU A 103 -11.54 -29.28 16.17
CA LEU A 103 -11.50 -28.28 15.10
C LEU A 103 -11.05 -26.90 15.61
N VAL A 104 -11.45 -26.53 16.83
CA VAL A 104 -11.09 -25.23 17.44
C VAL A 104 -9.59 -25.16 17.71
N VAL A 105 -8.98 -26.24 18.18
CA VAL A 105 -7.52 -26.31 18.44
C VAL A 105 -6.76 -26.22 17.11
N VAL A 106 -7.18 -26.95 16.11
CA VAL A 106 -6.56 -26.90 14.77
C VAL A 106 -6.69 -25.50 14.15
N ALA A 107 -7.87 -24.91 14.23
CA ALA A 107 -8.09 -23.55 13.72
C ALA A 107 -7.21 -22.52 14.44
N ARG A 108 -7.10 -22.59 15.78
CA ARG A 108 -6.25 -21.72 16.57
C ARG A 108 -4.77 -21.86 16.22
N ASP A 109 -4.27 -23.08 16.05
CA ASP A 109 -2.88 -23.35 15.62
C ASP A 109 -2.62 -22.81 14.21
N CYS A 110 -3.53 -23.03 13.27
CA CYS A 110 -3.43 -22.50 11.92
C CYS A 110 -3.45 -20.95 11.90
N LEU A 111 -4.37 -20.32 12.64
CA LEU A 111 -4.48 -18.86 12.73
C LEU A 111 -3.23 -18.24 13.36
N SER A 112 -2.67 -18.83 14.41
CA SER A 112 -1.45 -18.33 15.04
C SER A 112 -0.26 -18.37 14.08
N LYS A 113 -0.16 -19.41 13.26
CA LYS A 113 0.93 -19.59 12.29
C LYS A 113 0.76 -18.76 11.01
N ILE A 114 -0.47 -18.48 10.58
CA ILE A 114 -0.68 -17.64 9.39
C ILE A 114 -0.42 -16.17 9.71
N ARG A 115 -0.70 -15.74 10.94
CA ARG A 115 -0.51 -14.36 11.41
C ARG A 115 0.91 -13.82 11.18
N THR A 116 1.92 -14.69 11.22
CA THR A 116 3.33 -14.34 11.00
C THR A 116 3.84 -14.70 9.60
N ASN A 117 2.95 -15.18 8.72
CA ASN A 117 3.32 -15.54 7.36
C ASN A 117 3.54 -14.28 6.50
N TYR A 118 4.62 -14.24 5.74
CA TYR A 118 5.01 -13.08 4.93
C TYR A 118 3.95 -12.67 3.90
N ALA A 119 3.40 -13.65 3.17
CA ALA A 119 2.38 -13.34 2.18
C ALA A 119 1.11 -12.79 2.82
N PHE A 120 0.67 -13.34 3.95
CA PHE A 120 -0.47 -12.86 4.70
C PHE A 120 -0.25 -11.44 5.26
N LEU A 121 0.94 -11.14 5.75
CA LEU A 121 1.27 -9.81 6.26
C LEU A 121 1.27 -8.76 5.15
N ILE A 122 1.83 -9.10 3.98
CA ILE A 122 1.81 -8.22 2.82
C ILE A 122 0.37 -8.03 2.34
N PHE A 123 -0.40 -9.11 2.18
CA PHE A 123 -1.81 -9.05 1.81
C PHE A 123 -2.60 -8.12 2.74
N SER A 124 -2.52 -8.36 4.05
CA SER A 124 -3.26 -7.58 5.05
C SER A 124 -2.87 -6.10 5.06
N SER A 125 -1.57 -5.81 4.88
CA SER A 125 -1.06 -4.45 4.79
C SER A 125 -1.63 -3.72 3.57
N VAL A 126 -1.56 -4.34 2.39
CA VAL A 126 -2.09 -3.75 1.17
C VAL A 126 -3.62 -3.64 1.22
N PHE A 127 -4.31 -4.63 1.78
CA PHE A 127 -5.76 -4.62 1.92
C PHE A 127 -6.23 -3.44 2.79
N VAL A 128 -5.70 -3.31 4.01
CA VAL A 128 -6.05 -2.21 4.92
C VAL A 128 -5.74 -0.85 4.29
N ALA A 129 -4.56 -0.71 3.70
CA ALA A 129 -4.15 0.52 3.02
C ALA A 129 -5.09 0.86 1.84
N SER A 130 -5.48 -0.13 1.05
CA SER A 130 -6.36 0.06 -0.12
C SER A 130 -7.79 0.46 0.29
N VAL A 131 -8.34 -0.18 1.33
CA VAL A 131 -9.66 0.19 1.88
C VAL A 131 -9.63 1.63 2.40
N THR A 132 -8.63 1.99 3.20
CA THR A 132 -8.44 3.36 3.71
C THR A 132 -8.37 4.37 2.56
N THR A 133 -7.57 4.06 1.54
CA THR A 133 -7.44 4.92 0.35
C THR A 133 -8.76 5.05 -0.41
N GLY A 134 -9.51 3.97 -0.58
CA GLY A 134 -10.81 3.97 -1.25
C GLY A 134 -11.81 4.89 -0.55
N VAL A 135 -11.91 4.79 0.78
CA VAL A 135 -12.78 5.67 1.59
C VAL A 135 -12.35 7.14 1.46
N LEU A 136 -11.05 7.42 1.62
CA LEU A 136 -10.55 8.80 1.54
C LEU A 136 -10.75 9.42 0.15
N LYS A 137 -10.63 8.65 -0.93
CA LYS A 137 -10.91 9.15 -2.29
C LYS A 137 -12.32 9.71 -2.42
N ILE A 138 -13.30 8.97 -1.93
CA ILE A 138 -14.71 9.36 -1.97
C ILE A 138 -14.94 10.59 -1.07
N LEU A 139 -14.33 10.63 0.10
CA LEU A 139 -14.49 11.75 1.04
C LEU A 139 -13.83 13.04 0.56
N ILE A 140 -12.69 12.94 -0.13
CA ILE A 140 -11.93 14.12 -0.55
C ILE A 140 -12.42 14.63 -1.91
N GLY A 141 -12.67 13.76 -2.88
CA GLY A 141 -13.14 14.14 -4.20
C GLY A 141 -12.20 15.10 -4.94
N ARG A 142 -10.87 14.89 -4.85
CA ARG A 142 -9.89 15.78 -5.47
C ARG A 142 -9.79 15.56 -6.98
N PRO A 143 -9.87 16.64 -7.81
CA PRO A 143 -9.66 16.51 -9.25
C PRO A 143 -8.21 16.09 -9.58
N ARG A 144 -8.06 15.31 -10.64
CA ARG A 144 -6.73 14.94 -11.18
C ARG A 144 -6.08 16.11 -11.90
N PRO A 145 -4.75 16.07 -12.12
CA PRO A 145 -4.04 17.14 -12.82
C PRO A 145 -4.65 17.57 -14.16
N ILE A 146 -5.24 16.64 -14.91
CA ILE A 146 -5.92 16.93 -16.18
C ILE A 146 -7.16 17.83 -16.02
N LEU A 147 -7.74 17.88 -14.81
CA LEU A 147 -8.89 18.70 -14.45
C LEU A 147 -8.53 19.76 -13.40
N PHE A 148 -7.37 20.37 -13.54
CA PHE A 148 -6.82 21.27 -12.52
C PHE A 148 -7.68 22.53 -12.26
N SER A 149 -8.56 22.91 -13.19
CA SER A 149 -9.49 24.03 -13.07
C SER A 149 -10.74 23.71 -12.27
N GLU A 150 -11.05 22.42 -12.10
CA GLU A 150 -12.23 21.98 -11.38
C GLU A 150 -12.01 22.05 -9.85
N GLY A 151 -13.12 22.24 -9.12
CA GLY A 151 -13.12 22.18 -7.66
C GLY A 151 -13.06 20.76 -7.10
N PHE A 152 -13.05 20.65 -5.77
CA PHE A 152 -13.23 19.38 -5.09
C PHE A 152 -14.69 18.92 -5.15
N HIS A 153 -14.91 17.65 -5.44
CA HIS A 153 -16.25 17.04 -5.50
C HIS A 153 -16.33 15.84 -4.53
N PRO A 154 -16.45 16.08 -3.20
CA PRO A 154 -16.63 15.02 -2.22
C PRO A 154 -17.87 14.17 -2.56
N PHE A 155 -17.76 12.86 -2.25
CA PHE A 155 -18.80 11.85 -2.51
C PHE A 155 -19.10 11.54 -3.98
N LEU A 156 -18.45 12.20 -4.93
CA LEU A 156 -18.53 11.86 -6.34
C LEU A 156 -17.63 10.64 -6.62
N VAL A 157 -18.26 9.52 -7.00
CA VAL A 157 -17.53 8.27 -7.33
C VAL A 157 -17.21 8.27 -8.82
N GLU A 158 -16.35 9.18 -9.21
CA GLU A 158 -15.87 9.31 -10.59
C GLU A 158 -14.35 9.31 -10.60
N TRP A 159 -13.77 8.66 -11.62
CA TRP A 159 -12.32 8.54 -11.70
C TRP A 159 -11.60 9.90 -11.73
N ALA A 160 -12.16 10.84 -12.43
CA ALA A 160 -11.61 12.18 -12.61
C ALA A 160 -11.36 12.92 -11.29
N PHE A 161 -12.22 12.70 -10.29
CA PHE A 161 -12.18 13.32 -8.96
C PHE A 161 -11.63 12.40 -7.87
N ASN A 162 -11.13 11.23 -8.23
CA ASN A 162 -10.52 10.27 -7.30
C ASN A 162 -8.99 10.35 -7.29
N SER A 163 -8.42 11.58 -7.28
CA SER A 163 -6.97 11.76 -7.31
C SER A 163 -6.31 11.43 -5.98
N MET A 164 -6.79 11.99 -4.88
CA MET A 164 -6.16 11.87 -3.55
C MET A 164 -6.88 10.86 -2.65
N PRO A 165 -6.14 9.97 -1.99
CA PRO A 165 -4.71 9.64 -2.13
C PRO A 165 -4.41 8.78 -3.37
N SER A 166 -3.12 8.70 -3.78
CA SER A 166 -2.71 7.82 -4.88
C SER A 166 -2.78 6.36 -4.51
N GLY A 167 -3.70 5.59 -5.14
CA GLY A 167 -3.88 4.16 -4.85
C GLY A 167 -2.66 3.30 -5.21
N HIS A 168 -1.92 3.64 -6.28
CA HIS A 168 -0.69 2.96 -6.65
C HIS A 168 0.42 3.19 -5.62
N ALA A 169 0.63 4.44 -5.19
CA ALA A 169 1.60 4.74 -4.14
C ALA A 169 1.23 4.02 -2.84
N THR A 170 -0.04 4.07 -2.44
CA THR A 170 -0.52 3.40 -1.22
C THR A 170 -0.24 1.90 -1.23
N ALA A 171 -0.66 1.19 -2.27
CA ALA A 171 -0.49 -0.26 -2.36
C ALA A 171 0.99 -0.65 -2.45
N THR A 172 1.77 0.08 -3.24
CA THR A 172 3.20 -0.17 -3.41
C THR A 172 3.97 0.04 -2.12
N PHE A 173 3.74 1.16 -1.42
CA PHE A 173 4.39 1.40 -0.13
C PHE A 173 3.93 0.41 0.94
N ALA A 174 2.65 0.05 1.00
CA ALA A 174 2.17 -0.97 1.93
C ALA A 174 2.86 -2.33 1.71
N GLY A 175 2.93 -2.79 0.45
CA GLY A 175 3.54 -4.08 0.10
C GLY A 175 5.05 -4.09 0.26
N LEU A 176 5.75 -3.12 -0.34
CA LEU A 176 7.22 -3.10 -0.38
C LEU A 176 7.84 -2.72 0.97
N VAL A 177 7.22 -1.81 1.74
CA VAL A 177 7.69 -1.49 3.10
C VAL A 177 7.52 -2.70 4.02
N MET A 178 6.38 -3.40 3.94
CA MET A 178 6.19 -4.65 4.66
C MET A 178 7.25 -5.67 4.28
N LEU A 179 7.50 -5.89 2.98
CA LEU A 179 8.55 -6.81 2.51
C LEU A 179 9.93 -6.41 3.03
N GLY A 180 10.30 -5.13 2.97
CA GLY A 180 11.58 -4.64 3.51
C GLY A 180 11.71 -4.77 5.02
N MET A 181 10.58 -4.76 5.77
CA MET A 181 10.60 -5.04 7.22
C MET A 181 10.70 -6.53 7.55
N LEU A 182 10.23 -7.41 6.68
CA LEU A 182 10.30 -8.87 6.84
C LEU A 182 11.62 -9.44 6.33
N ALA A 183 12.21 -8.79 5.34
CA ALA A 183 13.50 -9.18 4.74
C ALA A 183 14.45 -7.95 4.70
N PRO A 184 15.10 -7.60 5.83
CA PRO A 184 15.84 -6.33 5.98
C PRO A 184 16.93 -6.10 4.95
N ARG A 185 17.55 -7.15 4.42
CA ARG A 185 18.57 -7.08 3.35
C ARG A 185 18.03 -6.44 2.07
N TRP A 186 16.74 -6.58 1.80
CA TRP A 186 16.08 -6.03 0.62
C TRP A 186 15.49 -4.63 0.84
N LYS A 187 15.58 -4.10 2.07
CA LYS A 187 14.97 -2.81 2.43
C LYS A 187 15.39 -1.65 1.51
N PRO A 188 16.69 -1.45 1.16
CA PRO A 188 17.05 -0.36 0.25
C PRO A 188 16.35 -0.52 -1.11
N LEU A 189 16.37 -1.73 -1.68
CA LEU A 189 15.75 -2.00 -2.98
C LEU A 189 14.23 -1.78 -2.94
N THR A 190 13.54 -2.28 -1.91
CA THR A 190 12.08 -2.13 -1.78
C THR A 190 11.67 -0.66 -1.67
N TRP A 191 12.45 0.16 -0.96
CA TRP A 191 12.21 1.60 -0.86
C TRP A 191 12.46 2.31 -2.19
N THR A 192 13.57 2.01 -2.87
CA THR A 192 13.87 2.58 -4.19
C THR A 192 12.76 2.31 -5.18
N ILE A 193 12.28 1.05 -5.26
CA ILE A 193 11.17 0.69 -6.15
C ILE A 193 9.90 1.45 -5.76
N ALA A 194 9.57 1.54 -4.47
CA ALA A 194 8.37 2.24 -4.02
C ALA A 194 8.39 3.73 -4.39
N ILE A 195 9.53 4.38 -4.25
CA ILE A 195 9.72 5.80 -4.64
C ILE A 195 9.59 5.96 -6.15
N ILE A 196 10.25 5.11 -6.95
CA ILE A 196 10.16 5.15 -8.41
C ILE A 196 8.71 4.98 -8.88
N VAL A 197 7.97 4.01 -8.32
CA VAL A 197 6.54 3.82 -8.63
C VAL A 197 5.73 5.05 -8.23
N GLY A 198 5.98 5.65 -7.08
CA GLY A 198 5.32 6.89 -6.65
C GLY A 198 5.54 8.02 -7.65
N ILE A 199 6.80 8.31 -8.00
CA ILE A 199 7.18 9.37 -8.95
C ILE A 199 6.59 9.09 -10.34
N SER A 200 6.56 7.83 -10.77
CA SER A 200 5.98 7.48 -12.06
C SER A 200 4.52 7.88 -12.22
N ARG A 201 3.76 8.02 -11.11
CA ARG A 201 2.34 8.46 -11.15
C ARG A 201 2.19 9.95 -11.41
N ILE A 202 3.17 10.75 -10.97
CA ILE A 202 3.24 12.18 -11.29
C ILE A 202 3.73 12.34 -12.73
N TYR A 203 4.75 11.58 -13.10
CA TYR A 203 5.37 11.62 -14.43
C TYR A 203 4.37 11.38 -15.56
N ILE A 204 3.45 10.44 -15.43
CA ILE A 204 2.39 10.19 -16.43
C ILE A 204 1.12 11.04 -16.23
N GLY A 205 1.13 12.05 -15.38
CA GLY A 205 0.00 12.95 -15.20
C GLY A 205 -1.21 12.38 -14.43
N ALA A 206 -1.06 11.23 -13.78
CA ALA A 206 -2.18 10.57 -13.08
C ALA A 206 -2.51 11.18 -11.73
N HIS A 207 -1.54 11.76 -11.04
CA HIS A 207 -1.64 12.24 -9.65
C HIS A 207 -0.81 13.49 -9.40
N TRP A 208 -1.25 14.30 -8.44
CA TRP A 208 -0.47 15.38 -7.86
C TRP A 208 0.64 14.85 -6.93
N PRO A 209 1.75 15.61 -6.71
CA PRO A 209 2.80 15.24 -5.77
C PRO A 209 2.28 14.88 -4.37
N THR A 210 1.37 15.69 -3.80
CA THR A 210 0.81 15.42 -2.47
C THR A 210 -0.09 14.19 -2.42
N ASP A 211 -0.79 13.81 -3.51
CA ASP A 211 -1.55 12.56 -3.58
C ASP A 211 -0.64 11.36 -3.36
N VAL A 212 0.56 11.41 -3.95
CA VAL A 212 1.57 10.35 -3.84
C VAL A 212 2.15 10.30 -2.42
N ILE A 213 2.46 11.45 -1.82
CA ILE A 213 3.00 11.57 -0.46
C ILE A 213 2.00 11.00 0.56
N VAL A 214 0.72 11.41 0.47
CA VAL A 214 -0.33 10.89 1.36
C VAL A 214 -0.54 9.39 1.16
N GLY A 215 -0.56 8.93 -0.09
CA GLY A 215 -0.66 7.50 -0.40
C GLY A 215 0.51 6.72 0.19
N ALA A 216 1.74 7.19 0.03
CA ALA A 216 2.93 6.58 0.60
C ALA A 216 2.84 6.51 2.14
N PHE A 217 2.42 7.59 2.80
CA PHE A 217 2.26 7.64 4.25
C PHE A 217 1.23 6.62 4.74
N ILE A 218 0.05 6.54 4.11
CA ILE A 218 -0.99 5.55 4.44
C ILE A 218 -0.43 4.12 4.29
N GLY A 219 0.26 3.85 3.19
CA GLY A 219 0.88 2.53 2.94
C GLY A 219 1.90 2.16 4.03
N MET A 220 2.77 3.09 4.41
CA MET A 220 3.76 2.89 5.46
C MET A 220 3.12 2.65 6.84
N VAL A 221 2.10 3.43 7.18
CA VAL A 221 1.36 3.28 8.44
C VAL A 221 0.64 1.94 8.50
N ALA A 222 -0.03 1.54 7.43
CA ALA A 222 -0.69 0.24 7.35
C ALA A 222 0.31 -0.92 7.54
N ALA A 223 1.48 -0.86 6.89
CA ALA A 223 2.53 -1.87 7.05
C ALA A 223 3.03 -1.96 8.51
N ASP A 224 3.29 -0.81 9.14
CA ASP A 224 3.74 -0.78 10.54
C ASP A 224 2.65 -1.28 11.49
N LEU A 225 1.38 -0.91 11.30
CA LEU A 225 0.25 -1.36 12.14
C LEU A 225 0.03 -2.88 12.04
N ILE A 226 0.03 -3.43 10.83
CA ILE A 226 -0.12 -4.87 10.60
C ILE A 226 1.06 -5.64 11.22
N LYS A 227 2.29 -5.17 11.05
CA LYS A 227 3.45 -5.80 11.69
C LYS A 227 3.39 -5.72 13.20
N HIS A 228 3.02 -4.57 13.77
CA HIS A 228 2.79 -4.41 15.21
C HIS A 228 1.76 -5.43 15.72
N TRP A 229 0.58 -5.48 15.09
CA TRP A 229 -0.47 -6.44 15.45
C TRP A 229 0.01 -7.89 15.38
N ALA A 230 0.78 -8.25 14.34
CA ALA A 230 1.23 -9.62 14.13
C ALA A 230 2.23 -10.10 15.20
N PHE A 231 3.08 -9.23 15.70
CA PHE A 231 4.21 -9.63 16.55
C PHE A 231 4.09 -9.20 18.02
N THR A 232 3.10 -8.37 18.40
CA THR A 232 2.93 -7.92 19.79
C THR A 232 1.78 -8.59 20.55
N ARG A 233 0.79 -9.15 19.86
CA ARG A 233 -0.26 -9.95 20.52
C ARG A 233 0.28 -11.36 20.79
N LYS A 234 0.61 -11.62 22.05
CA LYS A 234 0.81 -12.96 22.60
C LYS A 234 -0.50 -13.67 22.80
#